data_c6e4cd8380d7770217df0db83bb112ae
#
_entry.id   c6e4cd8380d7770217df0db83bb112ae
#
_cell.length_a   1.000
_cell.length_b   1.000
_cell.length_c   1.000
_cell.angle_alpha   90.00
_cell.angle_beta   90.00
_cell.angle_gamma   90.00
#
_symmetry.space_group_name_H-M   'P 1'
#
loop_
_entity.id
_entity.type
_entity.pdbx_description
1 polymer ?
#
loop_
_entity_poly.entity_id
_entity_poly.type
_entity_poly.pdbx_seq_one_letter_code
_entity_poly.pdbx_strand_id
1 'polypeptide(L)'
;MRSFLYCEAGFVEKDQWLPNSWINVECPTPEDIHFLTNDFNVPESFLSDIADTDERPRIEYEGNWLLTIIRIPVQSKEQGIPFMTIPLGIITNGEVIVSVCYYKTELIPDFIRYTRRKEVVVRHKYDLILRLIHSSAVWFLKYLKQINNEVTGRKSIGKKYP
;
A
#
# COMPACT_ATOMS: atom_id res chain seq x y z
N MET A 1 4.97 -10.74 5.88
CA MET A 1 6.40 -10.47 5.56
C MET A 1 6.72 -9.02 5.85
N ARG A 2 7.75 -8.77 6.66
CA ARG A 2 8.24 -7.44 7.03
C ARG A 2 9.47 -7.09 6.23
N SER A 3 9.58 -5.83 5.85
CA SER A 3 10.83 -5.26 5.33
C SER A 3 11.08 -3.89 5.96
N PHE A 4 12.34 -3.59 6.18
CA PHE A 4 12.80 -2.30 6.72
C PHE A 4 13.45 -1.53 5.59
N LEU A 5 12.88 -0.37 5.28
CA LEU A 5 13.25 0.41 4.12
C LEU A 5 13.82 1.77 4.55
N TYR A 6 15.01 2.06 4.11
CA TYR A 6 15.71 3.30 4.39
C TYR A 6 15.88 4.10 3.11
N CYS A 7 15.56 5.39 3.14
CA CYS A 7 15.68 6.25 1.97
C CYS A 7 17.05 6.94 1.93
N GLU A 8 17.84 6.60 0.94
CA GLU A 8 19.06 7.30 0.55
C GLU A 8 18.80 8.09 -0.75
N ALA A 9 19.09 7.49 -1.89
CA ALA A 9 18.60 7.94 -3.21
C ALA A 9 17.62 6.89 -3.74
N GLY A 10 16.38 6.89 -3.21
CA GLY A 10 15.42 5.82 -3.28
C GLY A 10 15.49 4.90 -2.07
N PHE A 11 14.48 4.05 -1.90
CA PHE A 11 14.43 3.13 -0.77
C PHE A 11 15.29 1.90 -0.97
N VAL A 12 16.10 1.58 0.04
CA VAL A 12 16.90 0.37 0.12
C VAL A 12 16.50 -0.45 1.36
N GLU A 13 16.53 -1.76 1.25
CA GLU A 13 16.21 -2.66 2.34
C GLU A 13 17.39 -2.81 3.29
N LYS A 14 17.12 -2.78 4.59
CA LYS A 14 18.08 -3.03 5.69
C LYS A 14 17.60 -4.20 6.53
N ASP A 15 18.51 -4.81 7.27
CA ASP A 15 18.23 -5.98 8.12
C ASP A 15 17.49 -5.62 9.40
N GLN A 16 17.61 -4.38 9.86
CA GLN A 16 17.04 -3.91 11.11
C GLN A 16 16.34 -2.56 10.93
N TRP A 17 15.37 -2.30 11.81
CA TRP A 17 14.72 -1.01 11.88
C TRP A 17 15.70 0.08 12.36
N LEU A 18 15.61 1.24 11.72
CA LEU A 18 16.31 2.46 12.09
C LEU A 18 15.28 3.60 12.25
N PRO A 19 15.52 4.58 13.15
CA PRO A 19 14.63 5.74 13.25
C PRO A 19 14.40 6.42 11.91
N ASN A 20 13.16 6.82 11.64
CA ASN A 20 12.71 7.41 10.38
C ASN A 20 12.82 6.49 9.15
N SER A 21 13.11 5.22 9.33
CA SER A 21 12.96 4.22 8.27
C SER A 21 11.50 3.78 8.16
N TRP A 22 11.15 3.21 7.02
CA TRP A 22 9.83 2.73 6.72
C TRP A 22 9.75 1.21 6.93
N ILE A 23 8.80 0.77 7.77
CA ILE A 23 8.48 -0.64 7.95
C ILE A 23 7.32 -0.98 7.01
N ASN A 24 7.55 -1.83 6.01
CA ASN A 24 6.49 -2.33 5.15
C ASN A 24 6.11 -3.75 5.56
N VAL A 25 4.83 -3.97 5.83
CA VAL A 25 4.29 -5.28 6.21
C VAL A 25 3.22 -5.69 5.19
N GLU A 26 3.49 -6.76 4.48
CA GLU A 26 2.60 -7.34 3.48
C GLU A 26 2.19 -8.74 3.93
N CYS A 27 0.89 -9.05 3.85
CA CYS A 27 0.33 -10.33 4.30
C CYS A 27 0.87 -10.70 5.70
N PRO A 28 0.57 -9.90 6.74
CA PRO A 28 1.21 -10.04 8.04
C PRO A 28 0.99 -11.42 8.66
N THR A 29 2.06 -11.99 9.20
CA THR A 29 2.01 -13.19 10.03
C THR A 29 1.68 -12.83 11.48
N PRO A 30 1.28 -13.78 12.34
CA PRO A 30 1.14 -13.54 13.78
C PRO A 30 2.39 -12.92 14.42
N GLU A 31 3.58 -13.29 13.95
CA GLU A 31 4.86 -12.73 14.41
C GLU A 31 5.01 -11.26 13.99
N ASP A 32 4.56 -10.90 12.79
CA ASP A 32 4.56 -9.51 12.32
C ASP A 32 3.62 -8.65 13.17
N ILE A 33 2.44 -9.16 13.50
CA ILE A 33 1.47 -8.47 14.36
C ILE A 33 2.06 -8.29 15.77
N HIS A 34 2.65 -9.33 16.34
CA HIS A 34 3.30 -9.27 17.64
C HIS A 34 4.43 -8.22 17.66
N PHE A 35 5.26 -8.18 16.63
CA PHE A 35 6.32 -7.19 16.48
C PHE A 35 5.76 -5.77 16.49
N LEU A 36 4.71 -5.49 15.73
CA LEU A 36 4.10 -4.16 15.69
C LEU A 36 3.44 -3.76 17.01
N THR A 37 2.71 -4.68 17.64
CA THR A 37 1.97 -4.39 18.86
C THR A 37 2.85 -4.36 20.11
N ASN A 38 3.85 -5.23 20.24
CA ASN A 38 4.65 -5.35 21.45
C ASN A 38 5.95 -4.53 21.40
N ASP A 39 6.63 -4.49 20.26
CA ASP A 39 7.90 -3.77 20.15
C ASP A 39 7.70 -2.27 19.86
N PHE A 40 6.64 -1.91 19.13
CA PHE A 40 6.34 -0.53 18.76
C PHE A 40 5.08 0.05 19.39
N ASN A 41 4.30 -0.76 20.11
CA ASN A 41 3.03 -0.35 20.71
C ASN A 41 2.01 0.22 19.70
N VAL A 42 2.01 -0.31 18.49
CA VAL A 42 0.99 0.02 17.50
C VAL A 42 -0.38 -0.40 18.04
N PRO A 43 -1.41 0.46 18.00
CA PRO A 43 -2.75 0.08 18.44
C PRO A 43 -3.28 -1.14 17.67
N GLU A 44 -3.69 -2.16 18.39
CA GLU A 44 -4.19 -3.41 17.80
C GLU A 44 -5.47 -3.16 16.99
N SER A 45 -6.29 -2.19 17.41
CA SER A 45 -7.46 -1.74 16.68
C SER A 45 -7.15 -1.27 15.26
N PHE A 46 -6.02 -0.60 15.06
CA PHE A 46 -5.58 -0.17 13.73
C PHE A 46 -5.33 -1.35 12.81
N LEU A 47 -4.68 -2.38 13.31
CA LEU A 47 -4.38 -3.59 12.53
C LEU A 47 -5.66 -4.35 12.19
N SER A 48 -6.61 -4.44 13.11
CA SER A 48 -7.92 -5.05 12.87
C SER A 48 -8.72 -4.30 11.82
N ASP A 49 -8.70 -2.98 11.84
CA ASP A 49 -9.40 -2.14 10.87
C ASP A 49 -8.81 -2.29 9.47
N ILE A 50 -7.48 -2.34 9.35
CA ILE A 50 -6.81 -2.55 8.06
C ILE A 50 -7.10 -3.95 7.50
N ALA A 51 -7.30 -4.96 8.37
CA ALA A 51 -7.66 -6.31 7.97
C ALA A 51 -9.07 -6.42 7.39
N ASP A 52 -9.97 -5.51 7.73
CA ASP A 52 -11.32 -5.48 7.22
C ASP A 52 -11.36 -4.95 5.78
N THR A 53 -11.69 -5.81 4.82
CA THR A 53 -11.76 -5.46 3.39
C THR A 53 -12.80 -4.39 3.06
N ASP A 54 -13.79 -4.19 3.92
CA ASP A 54 -14.85 -3.19 3.76
C ASP A 54 -14.53 -1.85 4.43
N GLU A 55 -13.36 -1.75 5.07
CA GLU A 55 -12.96 -0.54 5.78
C GLU A 55 -12.83 0.66 4.83
N ARG A 56 -13.35 1.80 5.28
CA ARG A 56 -13.39 3.03 4.48
C ARG A 56 -12.09 3.84 4.60
N PRO A 57 -11.70 4.57 3.55
CA PRO A 57 -10.62 5.54 3.65
C PRO A 57 -10.90 6.56 4.75
N ARG A 58 -9.94 6.78 5.63
CA ARG A 58 -10.04 7.77 6.70
C ARG A 58 -8.69 8.09 7.32
N ILE A 59 -8.69 9.14 8.14
CA ILE A 59 -7.59 9.50 9.01
C ILE A 59 -8.11 9.42 10.45
N GLU A 60 -7.38 8.76 11.32
CA GLU A 60 -7.74 8.56 12.72
C GLU A 60 -6.54 8.79 13.63
N TYR A 61 -6.77 9.43 14.77
CA TYR A 61 -5.78 9.58 15.83
C TYR A 61 -6.15 8.71 17.03
N GLU A 62 -5.17 8.01 17.58
CA GLU A 62 -5.27 7.34 18.87
C GLU A 62 -4.00 7.63 19.67
N GLY A 63 -4.15 8.42 20.75
CA GLY A 63 -2.98 8.94 21.47
C GLY A 63 -2.11 9.80 20.53
N ASN A 64 -0.84 9.43 20.42
CA ASN A 64 0.11 10.06 19.49
C ASN A 64 0.29 9.28 18.18
N TRP A 65 -0.55 8.27 17.94
CA TRP A 65 -0.57 7.51 16.70
C TRP A 65 -1.52 8.12 15.68
N LEU A 66 -1.07 8.15 14.44
CA LEU A 66 -1.88 8.54 13.27
C LEU A 66 -2.03 7.34 12.36
N LEU A 67 -3.28 6.97 12.06
CA LEU A 67 -3.64 6.00 11.04
C LEU A 67 -4.20 6.72 9.82
N THR A 68 -3.66 6.41 8.65
CA THR A 68 -4.23 6.81 7.36
C THR A 68 -4.60 5.53 6.61
N ILE A 69 -5.88 5.33 6.32
CA ILE A 69 -6.34 4.24 5.48
C ILE A 69 -6.68 4.79 4.11
N ILE A 70 -6.06 4.22 3.09
CA ILE A 70 -6.43 4.42 1.68
C ILE A 70 -6.86 3.10 1.08
N ARG A 71 -7.61 3.15 -0.01
CA ARG A 71 -7.92 1.94 -0.78
C ARG A 71 -7.04 1.90 -2.03
N ILE A 72 -6.48 0.74 -2.28
CA ILE A 72 -5.58 0.52 -3.41
C ILE A 72 -6.16 -0.56 -4.33
N PRO A 73 -5.97 -0.44 -5.65
CA PRO A 73 -6.44 -1.44 -6.59
C PRO A 73 -5.51 -2.65 -6.61
N VAL A 74 -6.10 -3.83 -6.69
CA VAL A 74 -5.39 -5.11 -6.90
C VAL A 74 -6.13 -5.95 -7.91
N GLN A 75 -5.43 -6.85 -8.59
CA GLN A 75 -6.07 -7.83 -9.45
C GLN A 75 -6.95 -8.76 -8.62
N SER A 76 -8.19 -8.93 -9.07
CA SER A 76 -9.09 -9.92 -8.48
C SER A 76 -8.78 -11.31 -9.01
N LYS A 77 -8.93 -12.32 -8.14
CA LYS A 77 -8.88 -13.74 -8.54
C LYS A 77 -10.26 -14.28 -8.91
N GLU A 78 -11.31 -13.48 -8.71
CA GLU A 78 -12.68 -13.88 -9.00
C GLU A 78 -12.99 -13.76 -10.50
N GLN A 79 -13.69 -14.76 -11.03
CA GLN A 79 -14.11 -14.74 -12.42
C GLN A 79 -15.12 -13.60 -12.66
N GLY A 80 -14.88 -12.81 -13.70
CA GLY A 80 -15.76 -11.72 -14.10
C GLY A 80 -15.50 -10.39 -13.41
N ILE A 81 -14.66 -10.35 -12.37
CA ILE A 81 -14.25 -9.13 -11.68
C ILE A 81 -12.74 -8.96 -11.87
N PRO A 82 -12.27 -8.12 -12.81
CA PRO A 82 -10.83 -8.02 -13.10
C PRO A 82 -10.03 -7.37 -12.00
N PHE A 83 -10.62 -6.44 -11.26
CA PHE A 83 -9.95 -5.66 -10.22
C PHE A 83 -10.86 -5.46 -9.01
N MET A 84 -10.26 -5.40 -7.84
CA MET A 84 -10.90 -5.04 -6.58
C MET A 84 -10.05 -4.00 -5.85
N THR A 85 -10.59 -3.38 -4.83
CA THR A 85 -9.83 -2.50 -3.95
C THR A 85 -9.72 -3.10 -2.57
N ILE A 86 -8.58 -2.86 -1.93
CA ILE A 86 -8.26 -3.31 -0.58
C ILE A 86 -7.69 -2.17 0.26
N PRO A 87 -7.82 -2.21 1.59
CA PRO A 87 -7.21 -1.22 2.45
C PRO A 87 -5.68 -1.33 2.47
N LEU A 88 -5.02 -0.19 2.41
CA LEU A 88 -3.63 0.00 2.79
C LEU A 88 -3.61 0.94 3.98
N GLY A 89 -3.12 0.48 5.13
CA GLY A 89 -2.95 1.30 6.31
C GLY A 89 -1.55 1.88 6.38
N ILE A 90 -1.44 3.17 6.68
CA ILE A 90 -0.18 3.85 6.94
C ILE A 90 -0.26 4.40 8.36
N ILE A 91 0.62 3.92 9.22
CA ILE A 91 0.61 4.19 10.67
C ILE A 91 1.88 4.94 11.02
N THR A 92 1.75 6.09 11.66
CA THR A 92 2.90 6.91 12.02
C THR A 92 2.83 7.39 13.47
N ASN A 93 3.99 7.42 14.10
CA ASN A 93 4.19 7.99 15.42
C ASN A 93 5.66 8.39 15.58
N GLY A 94 5.91 9.70 15.74
CA GLY A 94 7.28 10.18 15.90
C GLY A 94 8.19 9.73 14.77
N GLU A 95 9.14 8.84 15.09
CA GLU A 95 10.12 8.29 14.15
C GLU A 95 9.67 6.98 13.48
N VAL A 96 8.48 6.48 13.85
CA VAL A 96 7.97 5.19 13.35
C VAL A 96 7.03 5.44 12.19
N ILE A 97 7.28 4.75 11.08
CA ILE A 97 6.45 4.77 9.87
C ILE A 97 6.21 3.33 9.46
N VAL A 98 4.95 2.92 9.44
CA VAL A 98 4.55 1.55 9.10
C VAL A 98 3.49 1.59 8.00
N SER A 99 3.64 0.78 6.97
CA SER A 99 2.56 0.46 6.04
C SER A 99 2.16 -1.00 6.20
N VAL A 100 0.86 -1.26 6.25
CA VAL A 100 0.31 -2.61 6.40
C VAL A 100 -0.73 -2.86 5.32
N CYS A 101 -0.56 -3.97 4.61
CA CYS A 101 -1.52 -4.47 3.64
C CYS A 101 -1.69 -5.98 3.85
N TYR A 102 -2.92 -6.45 4.01
CA TYR A 102 -3.21 -7.87 4.23
C TYR A 102 -3.22 -8.71 2.95
N TYR A 103 -3.05 -8.05 1.81
CA TYR A 103 -3.01 -8.70 0.50
C TYR A 103 -1.68 -8.38 -0.19
N LYS A 104 -1.27 -9.29 -1.07
CA LYS A 104 -0.13 -9.04 -1.93
C LYS A 104 -0.50 -7.99 -2.97
N THR A 105 0.31 -6.94 -3.08
CA THR A 105 0.11 -5.84 -4.03
C THR A 105 1.37 -5.56 -4.83
N GLU A 106 1.20 -5.11 -6.06
CA GLU A 106 2.31 -4.64 -6.90
C GLU A 106 2.65 -3.17 -6.64
N LEU A 107 1.76 -2.41 -5.99
CA LEU A 107 1.91 -0.98 -5.76
C LEU A 107 3.18 -0.65 -4.97
N ILE A 108 3.40 -1.32 -3.84
CA ILE A 108 4.55 -1.05 -2.96
C ILE A 108 5.88 -1.43 -3.62
N PRO A 109 6.04 -2.65 -4.19
CA PRO A 109 7.26 -3.00 -4.91
C PRO A 109 7.55 -2.06 -6.08
N ASP A 110 6.56 -1.68 -6.84
CA ASP A 110 6.69 -0.76 -7.96
C ASP A 110 7.10 0.65 -7.50
N PHE A 111 6.49 1.14 -6.43
CA PHE A 111 6.88 2.40 -5.80
C PHE A 111 8.35 2.41 -5.37
N ILE A 112 8.80 1.36 -4.71
CA ILE A 112 10.20 1.21 -4.27
C ILE A 112 11.14 1.23 -5.48
N ARG A 113 10.84 0.47 -6.53
CA ARG A 113 11.64 0.47 -7.78
C ARG A 113 11.66 1.85 -8.43
N TYR A 114 10.52 2.53 -8.47
CA TYR A 114 10.44 3.88 -9.01
C TYR A 114 11.35 4.85 -8.24
N THR A 115 11.33 4.82 -6.91
CA THR A 115 12.17 5.69 -6.09
C THR A 115 13.66 5.46 -6.32
N ARG A 116 14.06 4.22 -6.52
CA ARG A 116 15.46 3.87 -6.85
C ARG A 116 15.85 4.36 -8.23
N ARG A 117 15.03 4.11 -9.23
CA ARG A 117 15.30 4.49 -10.62
C ARG A 117 15.39 6.01 -10.82
N LYS A 118 14.58 6.75 -10.09
CA LYS A 118 14.50 8.22 -10.15
C LYS A 118 15.33 8.91 -9.07
N GLU A 119 16.05 8.15 -8.25
CA GLU A 119 16.85 8.67 -7.14
C GLU A 119 16.06 9.62 -6.24
N VAL A 120 14.81 9.26 -5.95
CA VAL A 120 13.89 10.08 -5.16
C VAL A 120 14.33 10.10 -3.72
N VAL A 121 14.45 11.30 -3.14
CA VAL A 121 14.72 11.49 -1.72
C VAL A 121 13.42 11.81 -1.00
N VAL A 122 12.98 10.88 -0.14
CA VAL A 122 11.82 11.08 0.75
C VAL A 122 12.35 11.47 2.12
N ARG A 123 12.09 12.71 2.54
CA ARG A 123 12.69 13.30 3.74
C ARG A 123 11.77 13.29 4.95
N HIS A 124 10.48 13.08 4.73
CA HIS A 124 9.48 13.23 5.76
C HIS A 124 8.37 12.19 5.62
N LYS A 125 7.82 11.74 6.76
CA LYS A 125 6.73 10.75 6.77
C LYS A 125 5.49 11.18 6.00
N TYR A 126 5.15 12.46 6.01
CA TYR A 126 4.01 12.97 5.24
C TYR A 126 4.29 13.00 3.74
N ASP A 127 5.53 13.23 3.33
CA ASP A 127 5.94 13.09 1.93
C ASP A 127 5.75 11.64 1.46
N LEU A 128 6.13 10.65 2.28
CA LEU A 128 5.89 9.24 1.98
C LEU A 128 4.39 8.94 1.83
N ILE A 129 3.56 9.41 2.75
CA ILE A 129 2.10 9.20 2.69
C ILE A 129 1.54 9.78 1.40
N LEU A 130 1.87 11.03 1.06
CA LEU A 130 1.39 11.69 -0.16
C LEU A 130 1.86 10.96 -1.43
N ARG A 131 3.09 10.47 -1.45
CA ARG A 131 3.63 9.70 -2.58
C ARG A 131 2.94 8.36 -2.75
N LEU A 132 2.59 7.67 -1.66
CA LEU A 132 1.83 6.43 -1.71
C LEU A 132 0.40 6.67 -2.21
N ILE A 133 -0.25 7.75 -1.79
CA ILE A 133 -1.55 8.17 -2.32
C ILE A 133 -1.46 8.45 -3.82
N HIS A 134 -0.44 9.18 -4.25
CA HIS A 134 -0.20 9.46 -5.66
C HIS A 134 0.03 8.18 -6.47
N SER A 135 0.85 7.27 -5.97
CA SER A 135 1.08 5.96 -6.60
C SER A 135 -0.20 5.14 -6.72
N SER A 136 -1.06 5.19 -5.72
CA SER A 136 -2.39 4.57 -5.78
C SER A 136 -3.23 5.13 -6.92
N ALA A 137 -3.26 6.45 -7.08
CA ALA A 137 -3.99 7.10 -8.18
C ALA A 137 -3.45 6.68 -9.55
N VAL A 138 -2.14 6.57 -9.71
CA VAL A 138 -1.50 6.09 -10.95
C VAL A 138 -1.92 4.65 -11.27
N TRP A 139 -1.98 3.78 -10.27
CA TRP A 139 -2.43 2.39 -10.45
C TRP A 139 -3.90 2.29 -10.82
N PHE A 140 -4.78 3.11 -10.22
CA PHE A 140 -6.17 3.20 -10.64
C PHE A 140 -6.30 3.57 -12.12
N LEU A 141 -5.52 4.54 -12.60
CA LEU A 141 -5.53 4.93 -14.01
C LEU A 141 -5.05 3.80 -14.92
N LYS A 142 -4.02 3.05 -14.52
CA LYS A 142 -3.56 1.87 -15.26
C LYS A 142 -4.65 0.83 -15.43
N TYR A 143 -5.35 0.49 -14.35
CA TYR A 143 -6.42 -0.50 -14.38
C TYR A 143 -7.64 -0.03 -15.18
N LEU A 144 -8.01 1.25 -15.07
CA LEU A 144 -9.05 1.84 -15.90
C LEU A 144 -8.74 1.74 -17.39
N LYS A 145 -7.48 1.98 -17.79
CA LYS A 145 -7.04 1.80 -19.19
C LYS A 145 -7.15 0.36 -19.64
N GLN A 146 -6.78 -0.60 -18.81
CA GLN A 146 -6.93 -2.03 -19.10
C GLN A 146 -8.40 -2.40 -19.32
N ILE A 147 -9.29 -1.97 -18.42
CA ILE A 147 -10.75 -2.20 -18.54
C ILE A 147 -11.29 -1.59 -19.85
N ASN A 148 -10.90 -0.37 -20.18
CA ASN A 148 -11.32 0.28 -21.43
C ASN A 148 -10.83 -0.47 -22.67
N ASN A 149 -9.61 -0.97 -22.68
CA ASN A 149 -9.06 -1.75 -23.78
C ASN A 149 -9.81 -3.08 -23.96
N GLU A 150 -10.14 -3.78 -22.86
CA GLU A 150 -10.93 -4.99 -22.89
C GLU A 150 -12.35 -4.74 -23.43
N VAL A 151 -13.02 -3.70 -22.98
CA VAL A 151 -14.34 -3.30 -23.44
C VAL A 151 -14.31 -2.92 -24.91
N THR A 152 -13.32 -2.17 -25.37
CA THR A 152 -13.14 -1.79 -26.79
C THR A 152 -12.87 -3.02 -27.64
N GLY A 153 -12.02 -3.96 -27.17
CA GLY A 153 -11.74 -5.23 -27.83
C GLY A 153 -13.02 -6.07 -28.01
N ARG A 154 -13.83 -6.21 -26.97
CA ARG A 154 -15.12 -6.92 -27.03
C ARG A 154 -16.11 -6.25 -27.99
N LYS A 155 -16.20 -4.93 -28.02
CA LYS A 155 -17.03 -4.19 -28.98
C LYS A 155 -16.61 -4.41 -30.43
N SER A 156 -15.30 -4.47 -30.69
CA SER A 156 -14.78 -4.73 -32.03
C SER A 156 -15.05 -6.16 -32.50
N ILE A 157 -15.05 -7.14 -31.59
CA ILE A 157 -15.41 -8.54 -31.86
C ILE A 157 -16.91 -8.64 -32.14
N GLY A 158 -17.76 -7.96 -31.37
CA GLY A 158 -19.23 -7.93 -31.55
C GLY A 158 -19.69 -7.29 -32.86
N LYS A 159 -18.88 -6.42 -33.46
CA LYS A 159 -19.15 -5.80 -34.76
C LYS A 159 -18.80 -6.70 -35.98
N LYS A 160 -18.11 -7.80 -35.77
CA LYS A 160 -17.69 -8.72 -36.83
C LYS A 160 -18.71 -9.79 -37.19
N TYR A 161 -19.85 -9.84 -36.52
CA TYR A 161 -20.95 -10.74 -36.84
C TYR A 161 -22.18 -9.90 -37.19
N PRO A 162 -22.60 -9.90 -38.48
CA PRO A 162 -23.88 -9.29 -38.90
C PRO A 162 -25.07 -10.06 -38.33
#